data_8b0473262d06526cdb4bffda3d6b7fd1
#
_entry.id   8b0473262d06526cdb4bffda3d6b7fd1
#
_cell.length_a   1.000
_cell.length_b   1.000
_cell.length_c   1.000
_cell.angle_alpha   90.00
_cell.angle_beta   90.00
_cell.angle_gamma   90.00
#
_symmetry.space_group_name_H-M   'P 1'
#
loop_
_entity.id
_entity.type
_entity.pdbx_description
1 polymer ?
#
loop_
_entity_poly.entity_id
_entity_poly.type
_entity_poly.pdbx_seq_one_letter_code
_entity_poly.pdbx_strand_id
1 'polypeptide(L)'
;MTTVYLVRHAEAEGNLYRRVHGWYNSLITDNGYRQIAALRGRFADIHIDAVYSSDLFRTMTTAKAVYLSHGLELHTDPGLREIGLGAWEDKPWGELERCDAMNLIRFNHSSPDFRVEGGETFAQVQARLKGTVLRLAAAHPGQTIALFSHGTAIRCLQAALRGLGPGEMDGLGHSDNTAVTCLEVEGERTRIVFENDNSHLPDEISTLARQRWWKERDGTSGDANLWFRPLNLKKEGTVYRSARHEAWQDVNGPAVPFDGDAFQRD
;
A
#
# COMPACT_ATOMS: atom_id res chain seq x y z
N MET A 1 -24.58 -2.47 11.62
CA MET A 1 -23.61 -2.90 10.58
C MET A 1 -22.94 -1.66 10.02
N THR A 2 -21.63 -1.63 9.88
CA THR A 2 -20.84 -0.53 9.33
C THR A 2 -20.22 -0.98 8.00
N THR A 3 -20.32 -0.16 6.96
CA THR A 3 -19.64 -0.43 5.69
C THR A 3 -18.25 0.22 5.71
N VAL A 4 -17.22 -0.53 5.40
CA VAL A 4 -15.82 -0.08 5.42
C VAL A 4 -15.20 -0.25 4.04
N TYR A 5 -14.82 0.85 3.40
CA TYR A 5 -13.98 0.84 2.21
C TYR A 5 -12.53 0.97 2.64
N LEU A 6 -11.74 -0.09 2.43
CA LEU A 6 -10.32 -0.11 2.74
C LEU A 6 -9.53 0.05 1.45
N VAL A 7 -8.73 1.11 1.37
CA VAL A 7 -8.04 1.56 0.17
C VAL A 7 -6.52 1.50 0.38
N ARG A 8 -5.79 0.89 -0.56
CA ARG A 8 -4.34 0.96 -0.60
C ARG A 8 -3.90 2.34 -1.12
N HIS A 9 -2.80 2.88 -0.57
CA HIS A 9 -2.21 4.13 -1.07
C HIS A 9 -1.88 4.06 -2.57
N ALA A 10 -1.84 5.22 -3.25
CA ALA A 10 -1.43 5.38 -4.63
C ALA A 10 0.08 5.07 -4.82
N GLU A 11 0.52 4.92 -6.07
CA GLU A 11 1.92 4.67 -6.39
C GLU A 11 2.81 5.75 -5.79
N ALA A 12 3.81 5.31 -5.03
CA ALA A 12 4.80 6.13 -4.38
C ALA A 12 6.22 5.72 -4.82
N GLU A 13 7.20 6.55 -4.51
CA GLU A 13 8.60 6.36 -4.90
C GLU A 13 9.13 4.95 -4.63
N GLY A 14 8.85 4.36 -3.48
CA GLY A 14 9.31 3.02 -3.19
C GLY A 14 8.68 1.95 -4.09
N ASN A 15 7.47 2.16 -4.64
CA ASN A 15 6.91 1.28 -5.67
C ASN A 15 7.69 1.46 -6.99
N LEU A 16 7.93 2.70 -7.40
CA LEU A 16 8.62 3.03 -8.64
C LEU A 16 10.08 2.59 -8.62
N TYR A 17 10.80 2.92 -7.55
CA TYR A 17 12.24 2.66 -7.42
C TYR A 17 12.60 1.34 -6.76
N ARG A 18 11.60 0.48 -6.48
CA ARG A 18 11.82 -0.82 -5.87
C ARG A 18 12.56 -0.73 -4.54
N ARG A 19 12.12 0.18 -3.66
CA ARG A 19 12.63 0.31 -2.29
C ARG A 19 11.63 -0.17 -1.25
N VAL A 20 12.15 -0.61 -0.13
CA VAL A 20 11.36 -1.02 1.02
C VAL A 20 10.71 0.20 1.65
N HIS A 21 9.40 0.21 1.73
CA HIS A 21 8.67 1.30 2.35
C HIS A 21 8.61 1.15 3.87
N GLY A 22 7.93 0.11 4.36
CA GLY A 22 7.59 0.05 5.77
C GLY A 22 6.94 1.35 6.25
N TRP A 23 7.50 1.94 7.28
CA TRP A 23 7.10 3.26 7.81
C TRP A 23 7.91 4.41 7.21
N TYR A 24 8.89 4.13 6.37
CA TYR A 24 9.59 5.17 5.62
C TYR A 24 8.59 6.00 4.81
N ASN A 25 8.77 7.33 4.86
CA ASN A 25 7.84 8.28 4.28
C ASN A 25 8.30 8.69 2.87
N SER A 26 7.69 8.12 1.83
CA SER A 26 7.99 8.41 0.43
C SER A 26 6.89 9.23 -0.25
N LEU A 27 7.25 10.00 -1.27
CA LEU A 27 6.35 10.85 -2.02
C LEU A 27 5.50 10.05 -3.01
N ILE A 28 4.36 10.62 -3.41
CA ILE A 28 3.53 10.09 -4.49
C ILE A 28 4.18 10.42 -5.84
N THR A 29 4.15 9.46 -6.77
CA THR A 29 4.64 9.65 -8.14
C THR A 29 3.60 10.37 -9.00
N ASP A 30 4.01 10.89 -10.18
CA ASP A 30 3.06 11.46 -11.16
C ASP A 30 1.98 10.46 -11.56
N ASN A 31 2.36 9.17 -11.70
CA ASN A 31 1.39 8.12 -11.95
C ASN A 31 0.46 7.90 -10.74
N GLY A 32 0.98 8.03 -9.52
CA GLY A 32 0.20 7.98 -8.30
C GLY A 32 -0.87 9.07 -8.24
N TYR A 33 -0.56 10.28 -8.66
CA TYR A 33 -1.57 11.35 -8.76
C TYR A 33 -2.66 11.06 -9.79
N ARG A 34 -2.32 10.42 -10.91
CA ARG A 34 -3.32 9.94 -11.89
C ARG A 34 -4.22 8.86 -11.29
N GLN A 35 -3.66 7.95 -10.49
CA GLN A 35 -4.44 6.95 -9.75
C GLN A 35 -5.37 7.59 -8.71
N ILE A 36 -4.92 8.63 -8.00
CA ILE A 36 -5.74 9.39 -7.05
C ILE A 36 -6.92 10.06 -7.77
N ALA A 37 -6.71 10.63 -8.95
CA ALA A 37 -7.78 11.21 -9.75
C ALA A 37 -8.81 10.15 -10.19
N ALA A 38 -8.37 8.97 -10.62
CA ALA A 38 -9.27 7.86 -10.95
C ALA A 38 -10.05 7.36 -9.72
N LEU A 39 -9.38 7.27 -8.55
CA LEU A 39 -10.02 6.90 -7.28
C LEU A 39 -11.11 7.92 -6.88
N ARG A 40 -10.87 9.21 -7.07
CA ARG A 40 -11.88 10.26 -6.83
C ARG A 40 -13.14 10.01 -7.65
N GLY A 41 -12.97 9.70 -8.95
CA GLY A 41 -14.10 9.34 -9.81
C GLY A 41 -14.88 8.13 -9.31
N ARG A 42 -14.17 7.10 -8.83
CA ARG A 42 -14.80 5.90 -8.26
C ARG A 42 -15.67 6.21 -7.03
N PHE A 43 -15.27 7.15 -6.19
CA PHE A 43 -15.99 7.49 -4.95
C PHE A 43 -17.02 8.60 -5.14
N ALA A 44 -17.18 9.19 -6.32
CA ALA A 44 -18.03 10.36 -6.55
C ALA A 44 -19.50 10.15 -6.12
N ASP A 45 -20.05 8.96 -6.36
CA ASP A 45 -21.45 8.62 -6.07
C ASP A 45 -21.58 7.73 -4.81
N ILE A 46 -20.51 7.50 -4.07
CA ILE A 46 -20.53 6.69 -2.84
C ILE A 46 -20.61 7.63 -1.65
N HIS A 47 -21.67 7.53 -0.85
CA HIS A 47 -21.75 8.29 0.41
C HIS A 47 -20.71 7.80 1.41
N ILE A 48 -19.93 8.71 1.96
CA ILE A 48 -18.92 8.45 3.01
C ILE A 48 -19.20 9.38 4.18
N ASP A 49 -19.27 8.82 5.38
CA ASP A 49 -19.53 9.56 6.62
C ASP A 49 -18.23 10.00 7.32
N ALA A 50 -17.16 9.21 7.20
CA ALA A 50 -15.86 9.54 7.83
C ALA A 50 -14.70 8.93 7.05
N VAL A 51 -13.55 9.61 7.10
CA VAL A 51 -12.31 9.20 6.41
C VAL A 51 -11.16 9.10 7.40
N TYR A 52 -10.52 7.94 7.43
CA TYR A 52 -9.33 7.65 8.23
C TYR A 52 -8.16 7.25 7.34
N SER A 53 -6.97 7.61 7.75
CA SER A 53 -5.73 7.21 7.06
C SER A 53 -4.67 6.81 8.05
N SER A 54 -3.75 5.92 7.64
CA SER A 54 -2.48 5.91 8.35
C SER A 54 -1.85 7.31 8.26
N ASP A 55 -1.02 7.63 9.22
CA ASP A 55 -0.32 8.92 9.31
C ASP A 55 0.91 9.01 8.38
N LEU A 56 1.07 8.05 7.46
CA LEU A 56 2.12 8.09 6.45
C LEU A 56 1.68 8.95 5.26
N PHE A 57 2.62 9.75 4.76
CA PHE A 57 2.38 10.76 3.74
C PHE A 57 1.63 10.22 2.52
N ARG A 58 2.03 9.05 1.99
CA ARG A 58 1.42 8.43 0.80
C ARG A 58 -0.06 8.06 0.97
N THR A 59 -0.46 7.63 2.17
CA THR A 59 -1.88 7.32 2.45
C THR A 59 -2.69 8.58 2.68
N MET A 60 -2.16 9.55 3.43
CA MET A 60 -2.84 10.84 3.65
C MET A 60 -3.07 11.58 2.32
N THR A 61 -2.07 11.58 1.43
CA THR A 61 -2.20 12.17 0.09
C THR A 61 -3.23 11.43 -0.75
N THR A 62 -3.25 10.09 -0.69
CA THR A 62 -4.25 9.29 -1.42
C THR A 62 -5.67 9.56 -0.89
N ALA A 63 -5.83 9.74 0.42
CA ALA A 63 -7.12 10.00 1.04
C ALA A 63 -7.78 11.31 0.57
N LYS A 64 -7.01 12.27 0.02
CA LYS A 64 -7.53 13.50 -0.60
C LYS A 64 -8.59 13.21 -1.67
N ALA A 65 -8.47 12.10 -2.37
CA ALA A 65 -9.45 11.66 -3.36
C ALA A 65 -10.88 11.56 -2.80
N VAL A 66 -11.01 11.29 -1.51
CA VAL A 66 -12.30 11.07 -0.87
C VAL A 66 -12.66 12.21 0.08
N TYR A 67 -11.82 12.54 1.06
CA TYR A 67 -12.24 13.51 2.07
C TYR A 67 -12.46 14.91 1.50
N LEU A 68 -11.65 15.37 0.52
CA LEU A 68 -11.86 16.68 -0.11
C LEU A 68 -13.13 16.72 -0.96
N SER A 69 -13.39 15.68 -1.76
CA SER A 69 -14.57 15.62 -2.62
C SER A 69 -15.89 15.50 -1.86
N HIS A 70 -15.84 15.02 -0.61
CA HIS A 70 -17.00 14.86 0.27
C HIS A 70 -17.12 15.98 1.32
N GLY A 71 -16.16 16.93 1.37
CA GLY A 71 -16.15 18.00 2.36
C GLY A 71 -15.95 17.48 3.80
N LEU A 72 -15.21 16.39 3.96
CA LEU A 72 -14.95 15.72 5.24
C LEU A 72 -13.58 16.09 5.79
N GLU A 73 -13.38 15.90 7.08
CA GLU A 73 -12.07 15.97 7.72
C GLU A 73 -11.33 14.63 7.60
N LEU A 74 -10.00 14.70 7.51
CA LEU A 74 -9.14 13.51 7.57
C LEU A 74 -8.71 13.23 9.01
N HIS A 75 -9.02 12.04 9.50
CA HIS A 75 -8.51 11.54 10.76
C HIS A 75 -7.33 10.59 10.52
N THR A 76 -6.27 10.68 11.30
CA THR A 76 -5.13 9.77 11.21
C THR A 76 -5.13 8.75 12.32
N ASP A 77 -4.73 7.51 11.98
CA ASP A 77 -4.61 6.42 12.93
C ASP A 77 -3.37 5.56 12.62
N PRO A 78 -2.36 5.53 13.51
CA PRO A 78 -1.17 4.71 13.33
C PRO A 78 -1.48 3.20 13.21
N GLY A 79 -2.63 2.75 13.70
CA GLY A 79 -3.09 1.38 13.53
C GLY A 79 -3.33 0.97 12.08
N LEU A 80 -3.45 1.93 11.16
CA LEU A 80 -3.59 1.72 9.71
C LEU A 80 -2.24 1.68 8.95
N ARG A 81 -1.08 1.84 9.63
CA ARG A 81 0.24 1.81 9.00
C ARG A 81 0.54 0.48 8.31
N GLU A 82 1.51 0.54 7.39
CA GLU A 82 2.14 -0.64 6.78
C GLU A 82 2.86 -1.48 7.86
N ILE A 83 3.24 -2.70 7.51
CA ILE A 83 4.21 -3.44 8.31
C ILE A 83 5.47 -2.60 8.52
N GLY A 84 5.87 -2.40 9.78
CA GLY A 84 7.15 -1.79 10.09
C GLY A 84 8.28 -2.72 9.67
N LEU A 85 9.20 -2.24 8.87
CA LEU A 85 10.32 -3.02 8.34
C LEU A 85 11.67 -2.59 8.92
N GLY A 86 11.67 -1.68 9.90
CA GLY A 86 12.81 -1.33 10.71
C GLY A 86 14.11 -1.15 9.92
N ALA A 87 15.14 -1.92 10.22
CA ALA A 87 16.44 -1.84 9.58
C ALA A 87 16.44 -2.08 8.06
N TRP A 88 15.34 -2.53 7.48
CA TRP A 88 15.18 -2.70 6.04
C TRP A 88 14.66 -1.45 5.33
N GLU A 89 14.06 -0.52 6.07
CA GLU A 89 13.41 0.64 5.48
C GLU A 89 14.36 1.50 4.67
N ASP A 90 13.88 2.01 3.56
CA ASP A 90 14.63 2.76 2.54
C ASP A 90 15.79 1.99 1.88
N LYS A 91 15.92 0.68 2.04
CA LYS A 91 16.86 -0.13 1.28
C LYS A 91 16.26 -0.59 -0.05
N PRO A 92 17.08 -0.71 -1.12
CA PRO A 92 16.66 -1.39 -2.34
C PRO A 92 16.37 -2.87 -2.06
N TRP A 93 15.30 -3.43 -2.61
CA TRP A 93 15.02 -4.87 -2.48
C TRP A 93 16.18 -5.75 -2.95
N GLY A 94 16.89 -5.34 -4.02
CA GLY A 94 18.07 -6.07 -4.51
C GLY A 94 19.29 -6.03 -3.58
N GLU A 95 19.35 -5.10 -2.63
CA GLU A 95 20.34 -5.12 -1.56
C GLU A 95 20.03 -6.23 -0.57
N LEU A 96 18.75 -6.34 -0.16
CA LEU A 96 18.32 -7.37 0.78
C LEU A 96 18.53 -8.77 0.26
N GLU A 97 18.40 -8.98 -1.06
CA GLU A 97 18.72 -10.27 -1.68
C GLU A 97 20.18 -10.67 -1.44
N ARG A 98 21.09 -9.71 -1.44
CA ARG A 98 22.51 -9.99 -1.25
C ARG A 98 22.92 -10.10 0.21
N CYS A 99 22.31 -9.29 1.10
CA CYS A 99 22.76 -9.20 2.48
C CYS A 99 21.84 -9.90 3.49
N ASP A 100 20.58 -10.21 3.13
CA ASP A 100 19.61 -10.83 4.04
C ASP A 100 18.61 -11.73 3.29
N ALA A 101 19.13 -12.53 2.34
CA ALA A 101 18.33 -13.35 1.43
C ALA A 101 17.33 -14.28 2.13
N MET A 102 17.77 -14.94 3.23
CA MET A 102 16.90 -15.88 3.95
C MET A 102 15.69 -15.16 4.56
N ASN A 103 15.90 -13.98 5.13
CA ASN A 103 14.82 -13.22 5.74
C ASN A 103 13.91 -12.58 4.68
N LEU A 104 14.47 -12.26 3.50
CA LEU A 104 13.68 -11.84 2.34
C LEU A 104 12.76 -12.96 1.83
N ILE A 105 13.23 -14.21 1.80
CA ILE A 105 12.39 -15.38 1.50
C ILE A 105 11.28 -15.50 2.53
N ARG A 106 11.59 -15.37 3.82
CA ARG A 106 10.58 -15.39 4.90
C ARG A 106 9.54 -14.29 4.72
N PHE A 107 9.95 -13.09 4.35
CA PHE A 107 9.04 -11.97 4.06
C PHE A 107 8.12 -12.29 2.87
N ASN A 108 8.68 -12.80 1.77
CA ASN A 108 7.92 -13.10 0.56
C ASN A 108 6.83 -14.17 0.81
N HIS A 109 7.11 -15.14 1.68
CA HIS A 109 6.15 -16.18 2.08
C HIS A 109 5.38 -15.84 3.37
N SER A 110 5.47 -14.60 3.83
CA SER A 110 4.79 -14.14 5.04
C SER A 110 5.02 -15.07 6.25
N SER A 111 6.24 -15.62 6.35
CA SER A 111 6.62 -16.63 7.34
C SER A 111 6.42 -16.15 8.78
N PRO A 112 5.96 -17.03 9.69
CA PRO A 112 5.93 -16.71 11.12
C PRO A 112 7.32 -16.44 11.72
N ASP A 113 8.38 -16.88 11.04
CA ASP A 113 9.77 -16.67 11.47
C ASP A 113 10.40 -15.39 10.92
N PHE A 114 9.67 -14.61 10.12
CA PHE A 114 10.16 -13.31 9.64
C PHE A 114 10.43 -12.35 10.79
N ARG A 115 11.65 -11.84 10.85
CA ARG A 115 12.10 -10.85 11.86
C ARG A 115 13.09 -9.89 11.25
N VAL A 116 12.86 -8.61 11.47
CA VAL A 116 13.79 -7.52 11.16
C VAL A 116 13.97 -6.67 12.41
N GLU A 117 15.18 -6.23 12.68
CA GLU A 117 15.47 -5.35 13.81
C GLU A 117 14.60 -4.08 13.73
N GLY A 118 13.88 -3.77 14.79
CA GLY A 118 12.97 -2.63 14.84
C GLY A 118 11.70 -2.79 13.98
N GLY A 119 11.48 -3.96 13.34
CA GLY A 119 10.32 -4.23 12.51
C GLY A 119 9.22 -5.00 13.22
N GLU A 120 8.08 -5.13 12.56
CA GLU A 120 6.94 -5.93 12.99
C GLU A 120 6.96 -7.34 12.39
N THR A 121 6.30 -8.27 13.05
CA THR A 121 5.94 -9.58 12.50
C THR A 121 4.59 -9.51 11.79
N PHE A 122 4.33 -10.45 10.88
CA PHE A 122 3.01 -10.55 10.22
C PHE A 122 1.87 -10.74 11.23
N ALA A 123 2.08 -11.51 12.30
CA ALA A 123 1.08 -11.70 13.35
C ALA A 123 0.74 -10.39 14.08
N GLN A 124 1.74 -9.55 14.36
CA GLN A 124 1.51 -8.23 14.97
C GLN A 124 0.69 -7.33 14.04
N VAL A 125 1.01 -7.33 12.74
CA VAL A 125 0.25 -6.54 11.75
C VAL A 125 -1.19 -7.04 11.61
N GLN A 126 -1.40 -8.38 11.57
CA GLN A 126 -2.74 -8.97 11.54
C GLN A 126 -3.59 -8.51 12.73
N ALA A 127 -3.04 -8.63 13.93
CA ALA A 127 -3.73 -8.23 15.16
C ALA A 127 -4.03 -6.73 15.21
N ARG A 128 -3.02 -5.90 14.90
CA ARG A 128 -3.11 -4.44 14.90
C ARG A 128 -4.17 -3.94 13.92
N LEU A 129 -4.08 -4.35 12.65
CA LEU A 129 -5.00 -3.83 11.64
C LEU A 129 -6.43 -4.33 11.84
N LYS A 130 -6.60 -5.63 12.20
CA LYS A 130 -7.92 -6.17 12.53
C LYS A 130 -8.55 -5.42 13.72
N GLY A 131 -7.81 -5.23 14.80
CA GLY A 131 -8.29 -4.47 15.97
C GLY A 131 -8.65 -3.03 15.62
N THR A 132 -7.84 -2.37 14.77
CA THR A 132 -8.10 -1.00 14.31
C THR A 132 -9.38 -0.91 13.48
N VAL A 133 -9.57 -1.80 12.51
CA VAL A 133 -10.78 -1.82 11.66
C VAL A 133 -12.03 -2.07 12.50
N LEU A 134 -12.00 -3.04 13.41
CA LEU A 134 -13.14 -3.33 14.29
C LEU A 134 -13.48 -2.14 15.22
N ARG A 135 -12.47 -1.51 15.79
CA ARG A 135 -12.65 -0.34 16.66
C ARG A 135 -13.23 0.85 15.89
N LEU A 136 -12.70 1.17 14.71
CA LEU A 136 -13.23 2.26 13.89
C LEU A 136 -14.64 1.96 13.41
N ALA A 137 -14.94 0.74 12.99
CA ALA A 137 -16.29 0.34 12.62
C ALA A 137 -17.29 0.45 13.78
N ALA A 138 -16.87 0.08 14.99
CA ALA A 138 -17.71 0.19 16.20
C ALA A 138 -18.03 1.66 16.57
N ALA A 139 -17.17 2.61 16.21
CA ALA A 139 -17.41 4.03 16.41
C ALA A 139 -18.40 4.63 15.39
N HIS A 140 -18.74 3.91 14.33
CA HIS A 140 -19.56 4.38 13.20
C HIS A 140 -20.74 3.43 12.88
N PRO A 141 -21.62 3.12 13.86
CA PRO A 141 -22.70 2.16 13.64
C PRO A 141 -23.71 2.68 12.60
N GLY A 142 -23.97 1.88 11.58
CA GLY A 142 -24.91 2.24 10.48
C GLY A 142 -24.32 3.17 9.42
N GLN A 143 -23.07 3.55 9.54
CA GLN A 143 -22.38 4.48 8.65
C GLN A 143 -21.48 3.76 7.63
N THR A 144 -21.01 4.53 6.65
CA THR A 144 -20.01 4.11 5.66
C THR A 144 -18.71 4.90 5.87
N ILE A 145 -17.61 4.22 6.10
CA ILE A 145 -16.31 4.86 6.32
C ILE A 145 -15.27 4.42 5.31
N ALA A 146 -14.33 5.32 4.99
CA ALA A 146 -13.19 5.00 4.13
C ALA A 146 -11.90 4.99 4.97
N LEU A 147 -11.13 3.91 4.86
CA LEU A 147 -9.86 3.69 5.56
C LEU A 147 -8.73 3.56 4.55
N PHE A 148 -7.69 4.37 4.68
CA PHE A 148 -6.53 4.37 3.81
C PHE A 148 -5.35 3.68 4.48
N SER A 149 -4.83 2.62 3.86
CA SER A 149 -3.79 1.76 4.40
C SER A 149 -2.81 1.31 3.29
N HIS A 150 -2.17 0.16 3.47
CA HIS A 150 -1.02 -0.27 2.68
C HIS A 150 -1.16 -1.73 2.22
N GLY A 151 -0.28 -2.12 1.28
CA GLY A 151 -0.40 -3.40 0.59
C GLY A 151 -0.27 -4.62 1.50
N THR A 152 0.81 -4.72 2.26
CA THR A 152 1.04 -5.87 3.15
C THR A 152 0.07 -5.86 4.32
N ALA A 153 -0.22 -4.68 4.88
CA ALA A 153 -1.17 -4.55 5.98
C ALA A 153 -2.58 -5.03 5.56
N ILE A 154 -3.09 -4.58 4.40
CA ILE A 154 -4.39 -5.03 3.87
C ILE A 154 -4.40 -6.56 3.65
N ARG A 155 -3.35 -7.12 3.07
CA ARG A 155 -3.21 -8.56 2.86
C ARG A 155 -3.21 -9.32 4.18
N CYS A 156 -2.55 -8.79 5.22
CA CYS A 156 -2.58 -9.33 6.58
C CYS A 156 -4.00 -9.34 7.17
N LEU A 157 -4.76 -8.25 6.99
CA LEU A 157 -6.15 -8.19 7.42
C LEU A 157 -7.01 -9.23 6.68
N GLN A 158 -6.89 -9.31 5.35
CA GLN A 158 -7.62 -10.28 4.54
C GLN A 158 -7.34 -11.72 4.99
N ALA A 159 -6.10 -12.04 5.37
CA ALA A 159 -5.73 -13.31 5.96
C ALA A 159 -6.42 -13.53 7.33
N ALA A 160 -6.30 -12.57 8.22
CA ALA A 160 -6.87 -12.65 9.56
C ALA A 160 -8.40 -12.79 9.56
N LEU A 161 -9.10 -12.17 8.59
CA LEU A 161 -10.55 -12.31 8.42
C LEU A 161 -10.96 -13.70 7.90
N ARG A 162 -10.04 -14.42 7.24
CA ARG A 162 -10.23 -15.81 6.78
C ARG A 162 -9.75 -16.84 7.79
N GLY A 163 -9.24 -16.42 8.95
CA GLY A 163 -8.64 -17.31 9.93
C GLY A 163 -7.28 -17.88 9.53
N LEU A 164 -6.61 -17.27 8.55
CA LEU A 164 -5.27 -17.66 8.09
C LEU A 164 -4.21 -16.97 8.95
N GLY A 165 -3.24 -17.75 9.40
CA GLY A 165 -2.07 -17.25 10.10
C GLY A 165 -0.93 -16.81 9.18
N PRO A 166 0.17 -16.29 9.77
CA PRO A 166 1.42 -16.09 9.03
C PRO A 166 1.90 -17.41 8.42
N GLY A 167 2.41 -17.36 7.17
CA GLY A 167 2.81 -18.56 6.42
C GLY A 167 1.70 -19.18 5.57
N GLU A 168 0.44 -18.78 5.78
CA GLU A 168 -0.72 -19.28 5.02
C GLU A 168 -1.27 -18.24 4.02
N MET A 169 -0.51 -17.17 3.78
CA MET A 169 -0.97 -16.02 2.99
C MET A 169 -0.61 -16.11 1.50
N ASP A 170 0.13 -17.12 1.06
CA ASP A 170 0.65 -17.20 -0.32
C ASP A 170 -0.45 -17.25 -1.39
N GLY A 171 -1.60 -17.82 -1.07
CA GLY A 171 -2.77 -17.85 -1.97
C GLY A 171 -3.53 -16.53 -2.08
N LEU A 172 -3.21 -15.52 -1.27
CA LEU A 172 -3.88 -14.22 -1.33
C LEU A 172 -3.23 -13.33 -2.38
N GLY A 173 -4.06 -12.72 -3.22
CA GLY A 173 -3.61 -11.77 -4.24
C GLY A 173 -2.95 -10.52 -3.67
N HIS A 174 -2.23 -9.82 -4.53
CA HIS A 174 -1.70 -8.49 -4.22
C HIS A 174 -2.71 -7.41 -4.63
N SER A 175 -2.94 -6.44 -3.76
CA SER A 175 -3.72 -5.26 -4.11
C SER A 175 -2.93 -4.34 -5.04
N ASP A 176 -3.56 -3.79 -6.07
CA ASP A 176 -2.96 -2.68 -6.83
C ASP A 176 -2.92 -1.40 -5.99
N ASN A 177 -2.13 -0.42 -6.40
CA ASN A 177 -2.20 0.90 -5.80
C ASN A 177 -3.59 1.49 -6.05
N THR A 178 -4.17 2.12 -5.05
CA THR A 178 -5.57 2.59 -4.99
C THR A 178 -6.65 1.52 -5.08
N ALA A 179 -6.30 0.23 -5.14
CA ALA A 179 -7.31 -0.82 -5.09
C ALA A 179 -8.14 -0.74 -3.80
N VAL A 180 -9.41 -1.11 -3.94
CA VAL A 180 -10.43 -0.99 -2.90
C VAL A 180 -10.90 -2.37 -2.45
N THR A 181 -10.99 -2.57 -1.15
CA THR A 181 -11.65 -3.72 -0.50
C THR A 181 -12.85 -3.20 0.27
N CYS A 182 -14.00 -3.83 0.13
CA CYS A 182 -15.21 -3.47 0.87
C CYS A 182 -15.53 -4.54 1.91
N LEU A 183 -15.75 -4.09 3.14
CA LEU A 183 -16.11 -4.92 4.27
C LEU A 183 -17.44 -4.46 4.86
N GLU A 184 -18.21 -5.40 5.36
CA GLU A 184 -19.33 -5.14 6.28
C GLU A 184 -18.95 -5.65 7.67
N VAL A 185 -19.07 -4.79 8.66
CA VAL A 185 -18.65 -5.07 10.04
C VAL A 185 -19.84 -4.93 10.99
N GLU A 186 -20.10 -5.97 11.78
CA GLU A 186 -21.13 -5.98 12.82
C GLU A 186 -20.58 -6.65 14.09
N GLY A 187 -20.20 -5.84 15.06
CA GLY A 187 -19.44 -6.33 16.23
C GLY A 187 -18.12 -6.95 15.79
N GLU A 188 -17.88 -8.20 16.15
CA GLU A 188 -16.68 -8.95 15.71
C GLU A 188 -16.85 -9.67 14.37
N ARG A 189 -18.05 -9.72 13.82
CA ARG A 189 -18.32 -10.35 12.53
C ARG A 189 -17.94 -9.40 11.42
N THR A 190 -17.13 -9.88 10.48
CA THR A 190 -16.72 -9.13 9.30
C THR A 190 -16.95 -9.98 8.07
N ARG A 191 -17.64 -9.41 7.09
CA ARG A 191 -17.85 -10.01 5.77
C ARG A 191 -17.06 -9.22 4.73
N ILE A 192 -16.27 -9.91 3.92
CA ILE A 192 -15.65 -9.30 2.74
C ILE A 192 -16.69 -9.31 1.63
N VAL A 193 -17.08 -8.12 1.16
CA VAL A 193 -18.05 -7.96 0.06
C VAL A 193 -17.34 -8.13 -1.28
N PHE A 194 -16.23 -7.42 -1.46
CA PHE A 194 -15.26 -7.60 -2.53
C PHE A 194 -13.87 -7.17 -2.05
N GLU A 195 -12.84 -7.59 -2.77
CA GLU A 195 -11.46 -7.27 -2.40
C GLU A 195 -10.60 -6.92 -3.60
N ASN A 196 -9.59 -6.08 -3.34
CA ASN A 196 -8.55 -5.73 -4.32
C ASN A 196 -9.09 -5.23 -5.66
N ASP A 197 -10.29 -4.63 -5.66
CA ASP A 197 -10.92 -4.12 -6.87
C ASP A 197 -10.21 -2.84 -7.34
N ASN A 198 -9.60 -2.92 -8.53
CA ASN A 198 -8.90 -1.84 -9.21
C ASN A 198 -9.58 -1.44 -10.54
N SER A 199 -10.86 -1.75 -10.71
CA SER A 199 -11.63 -1.54 -11.96
C SER A 199 -11.68 -0.08 -12.42
N HIS A 200 -11.41 0.86 -11.53
CA HIS A 200 -11.28 2.29 -11.85
C HIS A 200 -9.94 2.66 -12.51
N LEU A 201 -8.97 1.74 -12.55
CA LEU A 201 -7.65 1.98 -13.13
C LEU A 201 -7.57 1.37 -14.53
N PRO A 202 -7.39 2.18 -15.59
CA PRO A 202 -6.94 1.65 -16.86
C PRO A 202 -5.51 1.09 -16.75
N ASP A 203 -5.15 0.13 -17.62
CA ASP A 203 -3.86 -0.59 -17.57
C ASP A 203 -2.64 0.34 -17.60
N GLU A 204 -2.75 1.49 -18.26
CA GLU A 204 -1.66 2.46 -18.41
C GLU A 204 -1.25 3.12 -17.09
N ILE A 205 -2.15 3.16 -16.10
CA ILE A 205 -1.84 3.71 -14.78
C ILE A 205 -1.85 2.65 -13.67
N SER A 206 -2.31 1.43 -13.93
CA SER A 206 -2.22 0.31 -12.99
C SER A 206 -0.76 -0.04 -12.70
N THR A 207 -0.36 -0.01 -11.44
CA THR A 207 0.99 -0.40 -11.03
C THR A 207 1.22 -1.90 -11.26
N LEU A 208 0.23 -2.74 -10.99
CA LEU A 208 0.32 -4.18 -11.22
C LEU A 208 0.38 -4.55 -12.71
N ALA A 209 -0.37 -3.88 -13.58
CA ALA A 209 -0.32 -4.13 -15.02
C ALA A 209 1.06 -3.75 -15.61
N ARG A 210 1.66 -2.66 -15.12
CA ARG A 210 2.95 -2.13 -15.58
C ARG A 210 4.16 -2.87 -15.00
N GLN A 211 4.03 -3.46 -13.83
CA GLN A 211 5.10 -4.20 -13.16
C GLN A 211 4.86 -5.70 -13.31
N ARG A 212 5.90 -6.47 -13.65
CA ARG A 212 5.79 -7.90 -13.89
C ARG A 212 6.31 -8.78 -12.75
N TRP A 213 6.94 -8.20 -11.74
CA TRP A 213 7.61 -8.93 -10.68
C TRP A 213 6.71 -9.89 -9.88
N TRP A 214 5.42 -9.65 -9.84
CA TRP A 214 4.46 -10.47 -9.14
C TRP A 214 3.90 -11.64 -10.02
N LYS A 215 3.99 -11.51 -11.35
CA LYS A 215 3.49 -12.54 -12.31
C LYS A 215 4.45 -13.72 -12.44
N GLU A 216 5.70 -13.53 -12.10
CA GLU A 216 6.77 -14.51 -12.30
C GLU A 216 6.96 -15.45 -11.09
N ARG A 217 6.02 -15.40 -10.12
CA ARG A 217 6.04 -16.24 -8.90
C ARG A 217 5.66 -17.70 -9.16
N ASP A 218 5.04 -18.00 -10.26
CA ASP A 218 4.47 -19.33 -10.55
C ASP A 218 5.51 -20.36 -11.00
N GLY A 219 6.81 -20.11 -10.79
CA GLY A 219 7.86 -21.13 -11.00
C GLY A 219 8.16 -21.47 -12.45
N THR A 220 7.61 -20.75 -13.43
CA THR A 220 7.81 -21.02 -14.85
C THR A 220 9.01 -20.31 -15.45
N SER A 221 9.62 -19.34 -14.77
CA SER A 221 10.90 -18.76 -15.17
C SER A 221 11.98 -19.07 -14.13
N GLY A 222 12.95 -19.88 -14.50
CA GLY A 222 14.09 -20.26 -13.66
C GLY A 222 15.11 -19.15 -13.41
N ASP A 223 14.73 -17.89 -13.53
CA ASP A 223 15.61 -16.75 -13.34
C ASP A 223 15.20 -15.97 -12.07
N ALA A 224 15.68 -16.44 -10.93
CA ALA A 224 15.51 -15.78 -9.64
C ALA A 224 16.00 -14.30 -9.65
N ASN A 225 16.82 -13.92 -10.63
CA ASN A 225 17.34 -12.55 -10.78
C ASN A 225 16.30 -11.56 -11.35
N LEU A 226 15.17 -12.03 -11.92
CA LEU A 226 14.13 -11.15 -12.44
C LEU A 226 13.43 -10.33 -11.35
N TRP A 227 13.41 -10.83 -10.13
CA TRP A 227 12.83 -10.14 -8.95
C TRP A 227 13.56 -8.86 -8.60
N PHE A 228 14.84 -8.79 -8.94
CA PHE A 228 15.78 -7.80 -8.47
C PHE A 228 16.44 -7.03 -9.61
N ARG A 229 15.97 -7.22 -10.85
CA ARG A 229 16.38 -6.29 -11.89
C ARG A 229 15.96 -4.92 -11.43
N PRO A 230 16.93 -4.03 -11.17
CA PRO A 230 16.60 -2.63 -11.01
C PRO A 230 15.76 -2.28 -12.24
N LEU A 231 14.64 -1.63 -12.06
CA LEU A 231 14.01 -0.90 -13.15
C LEU A 231 15.15 -0.28 -13.93
N ASN A 232 15.19 -0.41 -15.25
CA ASN A 232 16.27 0.09 -16.11
C ASN A 232 16.52 1.57 -15.81
N LEU A 233 17.09 1.83 -14.67
CA LEU A 233 17.68 3.10 -14.31
C LEU A 233 18.81 3.22 -15.29
N LYS A 234 18.68 4.15 -16.21
CA LYS A 234 19.64 4.35 -17.28
C LYS A 234 21.05 4.33 -16.76
N LYS A 235 21.91 3.63 -17.45
CA LYS A 235 23.30 3.35 -17.11
C LYS A 235 24.19 4.57 -16.90
N GLU A 236 23.71 5.75 -17.08
CA GLU A 236 24.53 6.97 -17.08
C GLU A 236 24.34 7.69 -15.76
N GLY A 237 25.07 7.24 -14.75
CA GLY A 237 25.36 8.06 -13.57
C GLY A 237 24.19 8.37 -12.63
N THR A 238 22.99 8.01 -12.96
CA THR A 238 21.86 8.18 -12.04
C THR A 238 21.96 7.13 -10.97
N VAL A 239 22.65 7.48 -9.92
CA VAL A 239 22.78 6.64 -8.77
C VAL A 239 21.44 6.66 -8.08
N TYR A 240 20.83 5.52 -8.01
CA TYR A 240 19.70 5.30 -7.16
C TYR A 240 20.15 5.48 -5.70
N ARG A 241 19.92 6.63 -5.13
CA ARG A 241 20.48 6.99 -3.83
C ARG A 241 19.52 6.81 -2.67
N SER A 242 18.26 7.09 -2.90
CA SER A 242 17.21 6.94 -1.91
C SER A 242 15.85 7.21 -2.52
N ALA A 243 14.77 6.82 -1.86
CA ALA A 243 13.42 7.24 -2.25
C ALA A 243 13.14 8.67 -1.79
N ARG A 244 14.12 9.56 -1.89
CA ARG A 244 13.99 10.97 -1.58
C ARG A 244 13.70 11.76 -2.85
N HIS A 245 13.26 12.96 -2.66
CA HIS A 245 12.95 13.89 -3.71
C HIS A 245 14.11 14.12 -4.72
N GLU A 246 15.37 14.12 -4.23
CA GLU A 246 16.55 14.25 -5.10
C GLU A 246 16.69 13.08 -6.09
N ALA A 247 16.42 11.86 -5.66
CA ALA A 247 16.46 10.69 -6.55
C ALA A 247 15.36 10.73 -7.59
N TRP A 248 14.20 11.28 -7.24
CA TRP A 248 13.13 11.56 -8.19
C TRP A 248 13.53 12.58 -9.25
N GLN A 249 14.21 13.64 -8.85
CA GLN A 249 14.73 14.66 -9.78
C GLN A 249 15.70 14.07 -10.78
N ASP A 250 16.63 13.23 -10.32
CA ASP A 250 17.67 12.64 -11.17
C ASP A 250 17.09 11.73 -12.26
N VAL A 251 15.98 11.06 -12.00
CA VAL A 251 15.37 10.09 -12.92
C VAL A 251 14.31 10.73 -13.82
N ASN A 252 13.57 11.71 -13.34
CA ASN A 252 12.38 12.25 -13.99
C ASN A 252 12.53 13.73 -14.41
N GLY A 253 13.71 14.30 -14.24
CA GLY A 253 13.97 15.72 -14.49
C GLY A 253 13.73 16.59 -13.26
N PRO A 254 13.65 17.93 -13.42
CA PRO A 254 13.43 18.82 -12.29
C PRO A 254 12.19 18.40 -11.52
N ALA A 255 12.34 18.28 -10.21
CA ALA A 255 11.23 17.93 -9.36
C ALA A 255 10.10 18.93 -9.53
N VAL A 256 8.95 18.42 -9.81
CA VAL A 256 7.74 19.20 -9.57
C VAL A 256 7.69 19.42 -8.05
N PRO A 257 7.70 20.65 -7.56
CA PRO A 257 7.55 20.91 -6.15
C PRO A 257 6.32 20.14 -5.67
N PHE A 258 6.46 19.40 -4.59
CA PHE A 258 5.31 18.80 -3.97
C PHE A 258 4.39 19.93 -3.50
N ASP A 259 3.38 20.20 -4.32
CA ASP A 259 2.26 21.03 -3.92
C ASP A 259 1.21 20.08 -3.31
N GLY A 260 1.20 20.01 -1.98
CA GLY A 260 0.17 19.28 -1.26
C GLY A 260 -1.25 19.71 -1.67
N ASP A 261 -1.36 20.87 -2.30
CA ASP A 261 -2.60 21.48 -2.74
C ASP A 261 -2.79 21.40 -4.26
N ALA A 262 -1.84 20.83 -5.01
CA ALA A 262 -1.97 20.68 -6.48
C ALA A 262 -3.23 19.93 -6.88
N PHE A 263 -3.71 19.03 -6.01
CA PHE A 263 -4.95 18.30 -6.18
C PHE A 263 -6.22 19.11 -5.79
N GLN A 264 -6.04 20.33 -5.28
CA GLN A 264 -7.16 21.23 -4.94
C GLN A 264 -7.50 22.21 -6.06
N ARG A 265 -6.68 22.30 -7.12
CA ARG A 265 -6.79 23.34 -8.16
C ARG A 265 -7.59 22.92 -9.39
N ASP A 266 -8.03 21.69 -9.47
CA ASP A 266 -8.94 21.15 -10.47
C ASP A 266 -10.27 20.72 -9.79
#